data_c0b57512ba11b51b1f51939250393c4b
#
_entry.id   c0b57512ba11b51b1f51939250393c4b
#
_cell.length_a   1.000
_cell.length_b   1.000
_cell.length_c   1.000
_cell.angle_alpha   90.00
_cell.angle_beta   90.00
_cell.angle_gamma   90.00
#
_symmetry.space_group_name_H-M   'P 1'
#
loop_
_entity.id
_entity.type
_entity.pdbx_description
1 polymer ?
#
loop_
_entity_poly.entity_id
_entity_poly.type
_entity_poly.pdbx_seq_one_letter_code
_entity_poly.pdbx_strand_id
1 'polypeptide(L)'
;GFTDVLLTKGAKKVYAVDVGYGQLDWKLRQDERVIVSEKTNARFLTDKIIKDTLDVIVCDASFISLKKILPSSLQFLKKNGWLAALIKPQFEVGKGFVGKGGVVRDPNLHEEVTNDIKGWITSEMKMNLLGVVESPILGPSGNKEFVIVVTK
;
A
#
# COMPACT_ATOMS: atom_id res chain seq x y z
N GLY A 1 9.62 2.63 8.16
CA GLY A 1 8.53 2.43 7.24
C GLY A 1 7.89 3.75 6.79
N PHE A 2 6.79 3.65 6.09
CA PHE A 2 6.09 4.82 5.52
C PHE A 2 5.66 5.83 6.57
N THR A 3 5.17 5.40 7.74
CA THR A 3 4.75 6.32 8.80
C THR A 3 5.88 7.25 9.23
N ASP A 4 7.07 6.72 9.44
CA ASP A 4 8.25 7.51 9.80
C ASP A 4 8.61 8.53 8.72
N VAL A 5 8.60 8.11 7.47
CA VAL A 5 8.86 9.00 6.31
C VAL A 5 7.83 10.13 6.23
N LEU A 6 6.55 9.82 6.39
CA LEU A 6 5.48 10.82 6.37
C LEU A 6 5.66 11.87 7.48
N LEU A 7 5.97 11.44 8.69
CA LEU A 7 6.19 12.34 9.83
C LEU A 7 7.42 13.20 9.61
N THR A 8 8.51 12.61 9.12
CA THR A 8 9.76 13.34 8.78
C THR A 8 9.53 14.39 7.70
N LYS A 9 8.61 14.13 6.76
CA LYS A 9 8.24 15.06 5.69
C LYS A 9 7.16 16.05 6.10
N GLY A 10 6.79 16.11 7.37
CA GLY A 10 5.91 17.14 7.91
C GLY A 10 4.43 16.79 7.96
N ALA A 11 4.06 15.52 7.89
CA ALA A 11 2.67 15.12 8.08
C ALA A 11 2.16 15.58 9.46
N LYS A 12 1.01 16.22 9.48
CA LYS A 12 0.39 16.72 10.72
C LYS A 12 -0.36 15.62 11.47
N LYS A 13 -0.84 14.60 10.76
CA LYS A 13 -1.58 13.48 11.31
C LYS A 13 -1.40 12.26 10.41
N VAL A 14 -1.18 11.10 11.02
CA VAL A 14 -1.06 9.83 10.31
C VAL A 14 -1.95 8.78 10.97
N TYR A 15 -2.85 8.19 10.20
CA TYR A 15 -3.59 7.00 10.59
C TYR A 15 -2.74 5.77 10.26
N ALA A 16 -2.21 5.12 11.26
CA ALA A 16 -1.43 3.89 11.10
C ALA A 16 -2.34 2.68 11.30
N VAL A 17 -2.81 2.11 10.20
CA VAL A 17 -3.75 0.98 10.18
C VAL A 17 -2.98 -0.31 9.94
N ASP A 18 -3.18 -1.29 10.81
CA ASP A 18 -2.58 -2.62 10.70
C ASP A 18 -3.56 -3.69 11.18
N VAL A 19 -3.58 -4.82 10.48
CA VAL A 19 -4.34 -5.99 10.89
C VAL A 19 -3.71 -6.71 12.08
N GLY A 20 -2.40 -6.56 12.26
CA GLY A 20 -1.62 -7.11 13.37
C GLY A 20 -1.69 -6.27 14.64
N TYR A 21 -0.84 -6.64 15.57
CA TYR A 21 -0.68 -5.95 16.85
C TYR A 21 0.81 -5.81 17.17
N GLY A 22 1.22 -4.65 17.71
CA GLY A 22 2.59 -4.41 18.12
C GLY A 22 3.60 -4.29 16.99
N GLN A 23 3.16 -4.10 15.75
CA GLN A 23 4.03 -3.98 14.58
C GLN A 23 4.66 -2.59 14.43
N LEU A 24 3.98 -1.57 14.94
CA LEU A 24 4.46 -0.19 14.85
C LEU A 24 5.59 0.06 15.86
N ASP A 25 6.66 0.69 15.40
CA ASP A 25 7.80 1.08 16.25
C ASP A 25 7.33 1.91 17.46
N TRP A 26 7.93 1.67 18.61
CA TRP A 26 7.62 2.36 19.85
C TRP A 26 7.64 3.88 19.74
N LYS A 27 8.65 4.44 19.08
CA LYS A 27 8.79 5.89 18.89
C LYS A 27 7.63 6.48 18.09
N LEU A 28 7.18 5.76 17.05
CA LEU A 28 6.05 6.18 16.24
C LEU A 28 4.74 6.08 17.02
N ARG A 29 4.60 5.07 17.84
CA ARG A 29 3.43 4.86 18.71
C ARG A 29 3.28 5.97 19.75
N GLN A 30 4.38 6.56 20.20
CA GLN A 30 4.39 7.66 21.17
C GLN A 30 4.21 9.05 20.52
N ASP A 31 4.31 9.16 19.21
CA ASP A 31 4.14 10.43 18.49
C ASP A 31 2.67 10.84 18.50
N GLU A 32 2.36 12.02 19.02
CA GLU A 32 0.99 12.55 19.14
C GLU A 32 0.27 12.70 17.78
N ARG A 33 1.04 12.78 16.68
CA ARG A 33 0.49 12.88 15.33
C ARG A 33 0.00 11.54 14.79
N VAL A 34 0.34 10.42 15.44
CA VAL A 34 0.00 9.08 14.97
C VAL A 34 -1.23 8.55 15.71
N ILE A 35 -2.26 8.24 14.93
CA ILE A 35 -3.44 7.52 15.40
C ILE A 35 -3.27 6.05 15.05
N VAL A 36 -3.04 5.22 16.05
CA VAL A 36 -2.80 3.79 15.90
C VAL A 36 -4.13 3.04 15.82
N SER A 37 -4.35 2.31 14.72
CA SER A 37 -5.52 1.46 14.51
C SER A 37 -5.05 0.03 14.21
N GLU A 38 -4.72 -0.71 15.25
CA GLU A 38 -4.31 -2.10 15.18
C GLU A 38 -5.50 -3.05 15.19
N LYS A 39 -5.28 -4.32 14.86
CA LYS A 39 -6.33 -5.34 14.71
C LYS A 39 -7.47 -4.86 13.81
N THR A 40 -7.11 -4.02 12.83
CA THR A 40 -8.04 -3.35 11.94
C THR A 40 -7.78 -3.81 10.50
N ASN A 41 -8.79 -4.41 9.90
CA ASN A 41 -8.70 -4.85 8.51
C ASN A 41 -8.96 -3.67 7.57
N ALA A 42 -7.93 -3.25 6.85
CA ALA A 42 -8.00 -2.11 5.94
C ALA A 42 -8.96 -2.30 4.74
N ARG A 43 -9.47 -3.51 4.53
CA ARG A 43 -10.55 -3.76 3.55
C ARG A 43 -11.88 -3.13 3.95
N PHE A 44 -12.07 -2.83 5.23
CA PHE A 44 -13.35 -2.40 5.81
C PHE A 44 -13.23 -1.10 6.61
N LEU A 45 -12.45 -0.14 6.09
CA LEU A 45 -12.33 1.17 6.71
C LEU A 45 -13.62 1.95 6.59
N THR A 46 -14.01 2.61 7.68
CA THR A 46 -15.18 3.47 7.77
C THR A 46 -14.80 4.83 8.35
N ASP A 47 -15.74 5.78 8.29
CA ASP A 47 -15.61 7.09 8.92
C ASP A 47 -15.46 7.05 10.46
N LYS A 48 -15.79 5.92 11.07
CA LYS A 48 -15.54 5.69 12.49
C LYS A 48 -14.05 5.51 12.80
N ILE A 49 -13.28 5.00 11.82
CA ILE A 49 -11.84 4.75 11.93
C ILE A 49 -11.07 5.92 11.34
N ILE A 50 -11.39 6.30 10.11
CA ILE A 50 -10.76 7.43 9.39
C ILE A 50 -11.74 8.60 9.42
N LYS A 51 -11.46 9.57 10.26
CA LYS A 51 -12.38 10.70 10.51
C LYS A 51 -12.10 11.93 9.65
N ASP A 52 -11.00 11.93 8.93
CA ASP A 52 -10.56 13.03 8.09
C ASP A 52 -10.54 12.64 6.62
N THR A 53 -10.61 13.62 5.73
CA THR A 53 -10.17 13.44 4.35
C THR A 53 -8.65 13.39 4.30
N LEU A 54 -8.11 12.55 3.44
CA LEU A 54 -6.68 12.27 3.39
C LEU A 54 -6.02 12.98 2.21
N ASP A 55 -4.88 13.60 2.46
CA ASP A 55 -4.02 14.16 1.42
C ASP A 55 -3.21 13.09 0.71
N VAL A 56 -2.80 12.07 1.47
CA VAL A 56 -1.88 11.02 1.05
C VAL A 56 -2.32 9.68 1.63
N ILE A 57 -2.25 8.64 0.82
CA ILE A 57 -2.36 7.25 1.26
C ILE A 57 -1.07 6.54 0.87
N VAL A 58 -0.52 5.76 1.79
CA VAL A 58 0.58 4.84 1.52
C VAL A 58 0.17 3.42 1.89
N CYS A 59 0.62 2.44 1.12
CA CYS A 59 0.25 1.06 1.34
C CYS A 59 1.46 0.13 1.17
N ASP A 60 1.80 -0.56 2.24
CA ASP A 60 2.78 -1.64 2.28
C ASP A 60 2.11 -2.85 2.95
N ALA A 61 1.27 -3.54 2.19
CA ALA A 61 0.49 -4.68 2.69
C ALA A 61 1.03 -6.00 2.14
N SER A 62 1.00 -7.03 2.98
CA SER A 62 1.42 -8.39 2.63
C SER A 62 0.24 -9.35 2.68
N PHE A 63 0.33 -10.43 1.89
CA PHE A 63 -0.64 -11.53 1.84
C PHE A 63 -2.02 -11.13 1.34
N ILE A 64 -2.12 -10.02 0.61
CA ILE A 64 -3.36 -9.52 0.03
C ILE A 64 -3.06 -8.73 -1.25
N SER A 65 -3.94 -8.82 -2.23
CA SER A 65 -3.87 -8.00 -3.45
C SER A 65 -4.27 -6.55 -3.16
N LEU A 66 -3.60 -5.62 -3.83
CA LEU A 66 -3.96 -4.19 -3.79
C LEU A 66 -5.40 -3.95 -4.22
N LYS A 67 -5.92 -4.73 -5.16
CA LYS A 67 -7.31 -4.65 -5.63
C LYS A 67 -8.33 -4.90 -4.53
N LYS A 68 -7.94 -5.63 -3.48
CA LYS A 68 -8.82 -5.92 -2.34
C LYS A 68 -8.68 -4.92 -1.20
N ILE A 69 -7.48 -4.40 -0.98
CA ILE A 69 -7.21 -3.54 0.20
C ILE A 69 -7.42 -2.06 -0.07
N LEU A 70 -7.10 -1.57 -1.27
CA LEU A 70 -7.12 -0.14 -1.58
C LEU A 70 -8.51 0.48 -1.72
N PRO A 71 -9.55 -0.19 -2.26
CA PRO A 71 -10.83 0.47 -2.51
C PRO A 71 -11.43 1.14 -1.28
N SER A 72 -11.33 0.49 -0.12
CA SER A 72 -11.86 1.03 1.14
C SER A 72 -11.16 2.31 1.59
N SER A 73 -9.84 2.41 1.41
CA SER A 73 -9.07 3.59 1.80
C SER A 73 -9.21 4.74 0.80
N LEU A 74 -9.33 4.45 -0.48
CA LEU A 74 -9.40 5.45 -1.54
C LEU A 74 -10.64 6.36 -1.44
N GLN A 75 -11.71 5.92 -0.79
CA GLN A 75 -12.88 6.77 -0.54
C GLN A 75 -12.55 8.01 0.32
N PHE A 76 -11.52 7.92 1.16
CA PHE A 76 -11.10 9.03 2.02
C PHE A 76 -10.09 9.95 1.36
N LEU A 77 -9.51 9.56 0.23
CA LEU A 77 -8.54 10.38 -0.48
C LEU A 77 -9.23 11.58 -1.12
N LYS A 78 -8.76 12.78 -0.82
CA LYS A 78 -9.30 14.01 -1.41
C LYS A 78 -8.94 14.13 -2.89
N LYS A 79 -9.68 14.96 -3.62
CA LYS A 79 -9.32 15.33 -4.99
C LYS A 79 -7.92 15.96 -5.00
N ASN A 80 -7.09 15.57 -5.97
CA ASN A 80 -5.68 15.90 -6.09
C ASN A 80 -4.78 15.31 -4.98
N GLY A 81 -5.33 14.48 -4.09
CA GLY A 81 -4.54 13.65 -3.21
C GLY A 81 -3.83 12.54 -3.97
N TRP A 82 -2.81 11.96 -3.38
CA TRP A 82 -2.03 10.92 -4.03
C TRP A 82 -1.87 9.66 -3.18
N LEU A 83 -1.66 8.56 -3.87
CA LEU A 83 -1.38 7.24 -3.29
C LEU A 83 -0.02 6.76 -3.75
N ALA A 84 0.77 6.22 -2.83
CA ALA A 84 1.92 5.39 -3.15
C ALA A 84 1.73 4.00 -2.54
N ALA A 85 1.79 2.96 -3.36
CA ALA A 85 1.59 1.59 -2.91
C ALA A 85 2.68 0.66 -3.44
N LEU A 86 3.07 -0.32 -2.62
CA LEU A 86 3.96 -1.39 -3.05
C LEU A 86 3.16 -2.47 -3.77
N ILE A 87 3.52 -2.72 -5.02
CA ILE A 87 3.06 -3.89 -5.78
C ILE A 87 4.03 -5.02 -5.46
N LYS A 88 3.50 -6.09 -4.89
CA LYS A 88 4.25 -7.28 -4.50
C LYS A 88 3.78 -8.45 -5.35
N PRO A 89 4.51 -8.82 -6.43
CA PRO A 89 4.07 -9.86 -7.36
C PRO A 89 3.69 -11.16 -6.67
N GLN A 90 4.38 -11.54 -5.60
CA GLN A 90 4.10 -12.75 -4.83
C GLN A 90 2.69 -12.78 -4.21
N PHE A 91 2.02 -11.64 -4.05
CA PHE A 91 0.65 -11.54 -3.53
C PHE A 91 -0.39 -11.13 -4.59
N GLU A 92 0.05 -10.92 -5.82
CA GLU A 92 -0.82 -10.56 -6.95
C GLU A 92 -1.01 -11.71 -7.95
N VAL A 93 0.02 -12.55 -8.15
CA VAL A 93 -0.09 -13.75 -9.00
C VAL A 93 -0.89 -14.87 -8.32
N GLY A 94 -1.48 -15.76 -9.11
CA GLY A 94 -2.12 -16.96 -8.57
C GLY A 94 -1.10 -17.88 -7.89
N LYS A 95 -1.57 -18.72 -6.96
CA LYS A 95 -0.72 -19.63 -6.17
C LYS A 95 0.20 -20.52 -7.03
N GLY A 96 -0.25 -20.95 -8.22
CA GLY A 96 0.53 -21.79 -9.14
C GLY A 96 1.72 -21.07 -9.80
N PHE A 97 1.80 -19.75 -9.71
CA PHE A 97 2.86 -18.94 -10.31
C PHE A 97 3.92 -18.48 -9.30
N VAL A 98 3.72 -18.74 -8.02
CA VAL A 98 4.70 -18.45 -6.98
C VAL A 98 5.69 -19.59 -6.92
N GLY A 99 6.98 -19.31 -7.11
CA GLY A 99 8.04 -20.30 -7.11
C GLY A 99 8.43 -20.76 -5.71
N LYS A 100 9.44 -21.63 -5.67
CA LYS A 100 10.00 -22.16 -4.43
C LYS A 100 10.43 -21.03 -3.49
N GLY A 101 10.09 -21.16 -2.23
CA GLY A 101 10.42 -20.15 -1.21
C GLY A 101 9.52 -18.89 -1.24
N GLY A 102 8.41 -18.94 -1.98
CA GLY A 102 7.49 -17.81 -2.06
C GLY A 102 7.97 -16.66 -2.96
N VAL A 103 8.83 -16.97 -3.95
CA VAL A 103 9.47 -15.95 -4.79
C VAL A 103 8.97 -16.04 -6.23
N VAL A 104 8.58 -14.91 -6.78
CA VAL A 104 8.27 -14.73 -8.20
C VAL A 104 9.51 -14.19 -8.90
N ARG A 105 10.15 -15.04 -9.72
CA ARG A 105 11.41 -14.71 -10.40
C ARG A 105 11.26 -14.33 -11.87
N ASP A 106 10.16 -14.72 -12.50
CA ASP A 106 9.93 -14.49 -13.92
C ASP A 106 9.66 -13.01 -14.20
N PRO A 107 10.52 -12.33 -15.00
CA PRO A 107 10.29 -10.94 -15.39
C PRO A 107 8.99 -10.70 -16.14
N ASN A 108 8.48 -11.69 -16.88
CA ASN A 108 7.20 -11.59 -17.58
C ASN A 108 6.04 -11.51 -16.60
N LEU A 109 6.09 -12.25 -15.49
CA LEU A 109 5.09 -12.16 -14.42
C LEU A 109 5.16 -10.81 -13.70
N HIS A 110 6.35 -10.25 -13.50
CA HIS A 110 6.49 -8.91 -12.94
C HIS A 110 5.82 -7.85 -13.82
N GLU A 111 6.05 -7.92 -15.13
CA GLU A 111 5.45 -7.00 -16.10
C GLU A 111 3.94 -7.17 -16.16
N GLU A 112 3.45 -8.41 -16.22
CA GLU A 112 2.02 -8.73 -16.22
C GLU A 112 1.32 -8.17 -14.99
N VAL A 113 1.87 -8.41 -13.79
CA VAL A 113 1.31 -7.91 -12.54
C VAL A 113 1.29 -6.39 -12.49
N THR A 114 2.38 -5.73 -12.87
CA THR A 114 2.44 -4.27 -12.86
C THR A 114 1.46 -3.66 -13.86
N ASN A 115 1.32 -4.25 -15.04
CA ASN A 115 0.34 -3.81 -16.05
C ASN A 115 -1.10 -4.04 -15.60
N ASP A 116 -1.38 -5.17 -14.95
CA ASP A 116 -2.69 -5.47 -14.41
C ASP A 116 -3.12 -4.48 -13.31
N ILE A 117 -2.23 -4.15 -12.39
CA ILE A 117 -2.49 -3.14 -11.35
C ILE A 117 -2.64 -1.74 -11.95
N LYS A 118 -1.78 -1.36 -12.91
CA LYS A 118 -1.92 -0.08 -13.64
C LYS A 118 -3.29 0.04 -14.31
N GLY A 119 -3.69 -0.99 -15.05
CA GLY A 119 -4.98 -1.02 -15.73
C GLY A 119 -6.15 -0.91 -14.78
N TRP A 120 -6.13 -1.67 -13.70
CA TRP A 120 -7.17 -1.65 -12.69
C TRP A 120 -7.30 -0.28 -12.01
N ILE A 121 -6.20 0.30 -11.56
CA ILE A 121 -6.24 1.54 -10.78
C ILE A 121 -6.64 2.75 -11.64
N THR A 122 -6.31 2.74 -12.94
CA THR A 122 -6.69 3.79 -13.86
C THR A 122 -8.11 3.62 -14.39
N SER A 123 -8.49 2.41 -14.82
CA SER A 123 -9.76 2.17 -15.49
C SER A 123 -10.92 1.95 -14.52
N GLU A 124 -10.72 1.18 -13.43
CA GLU A 124 -11.79 0.88 -12.48
C GLU A 124 -11.80 1.88 -11.31
N MET A 125 -10.66 2.23 -10.76
CA MET A 125 -10.56 3.17 -9.64
C MET A 125 -10.49 4.64 -10.08
N LYS A 126 -10.40 4.90 -11.40
CA LYS A 126 -10.43 6.25 -11.99
C LYS A 126 -9.31 7.17 -11.46
N MET A 127 -8.16 6.58 -11.14
CA MET A 127 -6.98 7.33 -10.70
C MET A 127 -6.08 7.70 -11.88
N ASN A 128 -5.32 8.78 -11.73
CA ASN A 128 -4.35 9.22 -12.72
C ASN A 128 -2.97 8.65 -12.37
N LEU A 129 -2.40 7.86 -13.28
CA LEU A 129 -1.09 7.24 -13.08
C LEU A 129 0.02 8.27 -13.22
N LEU A 130 0.87 8.39 -12.19
CA LEU A 130 2.11 9.17 -12.25
C LEU A 130 3.29 8.29 -12.66
N GLY A 131 3.36 7.06 -12.20
CA GLY A 131 4.40 6.13 -12.60
C GLY A 131 4.45 4.85 -11.78
N VAL A 132 5.24 3.91 -12.29
CA VAL A 132 5.63 2.69 -11.57
C VAL A 132 7.14 2.54 -11.69
N VAL A 133 7.81 2.30 -10.57
CA VAL A 133 9.25 2.06 -10.53
C VAL A 133 9.55 0.81 -9.73
N GLU A 134 10.62 0.11 -10.09
CA GLU A 134 11.13 -1.00 -9.28
C GLU A 134 11.66 -0.45 -7.95
N SER A 135 11.33 -1.12 -6.85
CA SER A 135 11.86 -0.76 -5.53
C SER A 135 13.39 -0.98 -5.52
N PRO A 136 14.16 -0.05 -4.96
CA PRO A 136 15.61 -0.22 -4.85
C PRO A 136 16.03 -1.28 -3.85
N ILE A 137 15.10 -1.74 -3.01
CA ILE A 137 15.32 -2.82 -2.05
C ILE A 137 14.41 -3.99 -2.38
N LEU A 138 14.94 -5.19 -2.18
CA LEU A 138 14.15 -6.43 -2.33
C LEU A 138 13.24 -6.64 -1.14
N GLY A 139 12.09 -7.25 -1.38
CA GLY A 139 11.20 -7.72 -0.35
C GLY A 139 11.66 -9.05 0.28
N PRO A 140 10.83 -9.63 1.14
CA PRO A 140 11.14 -10.91 1.79
C PRO A 140 11.53 -11.98 0.78
N SER A 141 12.52 -12.81 1.16
CA SER A 141 13.06 -13.92 0.35
C SER A 141 13.66 -13.49 -0.99
N GLY A 142 13.93 -12.19 -1.19
CA GLY A 142 14.52 -11.65 -2.42
C GLY A 142 13.50 -11.34 -3.51
N ASN A 143 12.22 -11.19 -3.18
CA ASN A 143 11.21 -10.75 -4.15
C ASN A 143 11.47 -9.34 -4.65
N LYS A 144 11.39 -9.15 -5.96
CA LYS A 144 11.28 -7.80 -6.54
C LYS A 144 9.91 -7.23 -6.26
N GLU A 145 9.89 -5.99 -5.84
CA GLU A 145 8.66 -5.23 -5.57
C GLU A 145 8.69 -3.93 -6.35
N PHE A 146 7.52 -3.32 -6.57
CA PHE A 146 7.40 -2.11 -7.37
C PHE A 146 6.59 -1.08 -6.60
N VAL A 147 6.89 0.19 -6.81
CA VAL A 147 6.11 1.29 -6.24
C VAL A 147 5.26 1.90 -7.35
N ILE A 148 3.95 1.92 -7.16
CA ILE A 148 3.02 2.66 -8.01
C ILE A 148 2.62 3.95 -7.32
N VAL A 149 2.60 5.05 -8.08
CA VAL A 149 2.14 6.36 -7.60
C VAL A 149 1.03 6.86 -8.51
N VAL A 150 -0.08 7.24 -7.92
CA VAL A 150 -1.26 7.76 -8.61
C VAL A 150 -1.86 8.96 -7.88
N THR A 151 -2.62 9.78 -8.59
CA THR A 151 -3.41 10.89 -8.01
C THR A 151 -4.90 10.67 -8.27
N LYS A 152 -5.72 11.21 -7.39
CA LYS A 152 -7.19 11.21 -7.53
C LYS A 152 -7.68 12.39 -8.34
#